data_5dc7b6c71bd9fe5de1ec90f74292e3bc
#
_entry.id   5dc7b6c71bd9fe5de1ec90f74292e3bc
#
_cell.length_a   1.000
_cell.length_b   1.000
_cell.length_c   1.000
_cell.angle_alpha   90.00
_cell.angle_beta   90.00
_cell.angle_gamma   90.00
#
_symmetry.space_group_name_H-M   'P 1'
#
loop_
_entity.id
_entity.type
_entity.pdbx_description
1 polymer ?
#
loop_
_entity_poly.entity_id
_entity_poly.type
_entity_poly.pdbx_seq_one_letter_code
_entity_poly.pdbx_strand_id
1 'polypeptide(L)'
;MGKIIGIDLGTTNSCVAVFEGNEPVVIANSEGKRTTPSVVGFVEGGERKVGDPAKRQAITNPEKTIYSIKRFMGETYEQCKKEAERVPFKVVNEGGYPRVQIDDRKYTPQEISAMILQKMKKTAEDYLGQEVTDAVITVPAYFSDSQRQATKEAGQIAGLNVQRIVNEPTAAALAYGVDKANKDMKIAVFDLGGGTFDISILEFGGGVFEVLSTNGDTHLGGDDFDQVIIDWLADGFKSEEGIDLRKDPMAMQRLKEAAEKAKIELSSSSSTEINLPYITAEGGVPKHLVKTLTRSQFEQLAHNLIQACLVPCQNAIRDAKLQTSDIDEVILVGGSSRIPAVQTLVKNYFGKEPSKGVNPDEVVAVGAAIQGAILNKESGVGDIVLLDVTPLTLGIETMGGVMTKLIDANSTIPCKKSEVFSTAADNQTEVTIHVLQGERPMAAQNKSIGQFNLTGIAPARRGVPQIEVTFDIDANGILNVSAKDKATGKEQSIRIEASSGLSEDEINRMKAEAEQNAENDKKEREKIDKLNQADSMIFTTENFLKDNGDKIPADQKSGIESALQQLRDAHKSADVAAIDTAINNLNTVMQAASQQMYSQAGGQQAGPQPGADAGQQEQPKQDDTIQDADFEEVK
;
A
#
# COMPACT_ATOMS: atom_id res chain seq x y z
N MET A 1 -14.88 20.80 -5.70
CA MET A 1 -13.88 20.22 -4.79
C MET A 1 -13.13 19.14 -5.55
N GLY A 2 -11.82 18.96 -5.28
CA GLY A 2 -11.07 17.87 -5.89
C GLY A 2 -11.61 16.49 -5.46
N LYS A 3 -11.28 15.43 -6.22
CA LYS A 3 -11.63 14.07 -5.83
C LYS A 3 -10.74 13.63 -4.67
N ILE A 4 -11.35 12.95 -3.70
CA ILE A 4 -10.62 12.28 -2.60
C ILE A 4 -10.44 10.82 -3.02
N ILE A 5 -9.19 10.35 -3.09
CA ILE A 5 -8.90 8.95 -3.39
C ILE A 5 -8.85 8.11 -2.13
N GLY A 6 -9.24 6.84 -2.22
CA GLY A 6 -9.07 5.84 -1.18
C GLY A 6 -7.85 4.98 -1.46
N ILE A 7 -6.94 4.88 -0.50
CA ILE A 7 -5.72 4.07 -0.63
C ILE A 7 -5.69 3.02 0.47
N ASP A 8 -5.60 1.77 0.06
CA ASP A 8 -5.14 0.67 0.90
C ASP A 8 -3.61 0.58 0.81
N LEU A 9 -2.92 1.00 1.86
CA LEU A 9 -1.46 0.88 1.97
C LEU A 9 -1.10 -0.46 2.63
N GLY A 10 -1.17 -1.54 1.87
CA GLY A 10 -0.91 -2.87 2.38
C GLY A 10 0.57 -3.21 2.58
N THR A 11 0.86 -4.19 3.42
CA THR A 11 2.25 -4.66 3.68
C THR A 11 2.89 -5.23 2.42
N THR A 12 2.15 -6.03 1.65
CA THR A 12 2.65 -6.72 0.46
C THR A 12 2.18 -6.05 -0.83
N ASN A 13 0.91 -5.65 -0.89
CA ASN A 13 0.32 -4.98 -2.04
C ASN A 13 -0.51 -3.79 -1.58
N SER A 14 -0.51 -2.73 -2.37
CA SER A 14 -1.34 -1.54 -2.18
C SER A 14 -2.37 -1.43 -3.31
N CYS A 15 -3.50 -0.81 -3.00
CA CYS A 15 -4.61 -0.62 -3.93
C CYS A 15 -5.13 0.82 -3.84
N VAL A 16 -5.57 1.38 -4.97
CA VAL A 16 -6.16 2.73 -5.01
C VAL A 16 -7.52 2.68 -5.70
N ALA A 17 -8.49 3.38 -5.12
CA ALA A 17 -9.83 3.51 -5.66
C ALA A 17 -10.33 4.96 -5.58
N VAL A 18 -11.31 5.28 -6.38
CA VAL A 18 -12.00 6.58 -6.38
C VAL A 18 -13.50 6.36 -6.45
N PHE A 19 -14.26 7.29 -5.90
CA PHE A 19 -15.72 7.30 -6.04
C PHE A 19 -16.11 8.15 -7.26
N GLU A 20 -16.72 7.52 -8.27
CA GLU A 20 -17.07 8.16 -9.53
C GLU A 20 -18.38 7.57 -10.07
N GLY A 21 -19.25 8.40 -10.65
CA GLY A 21 -20.54 7.94 -11.21
C GLY A 21 -21.48 7.28 -10.20
N ASN A 22 -21.41 7.66 -8.91
CA ASN A 22 -22.11 7.07 -7.77
C ASN A 22 -21.64 5.65 -7.39
N GLU A 23 -20.51 5.21 -7.87
CA GLU A 23 -19.92 3.90 -7.55
C GLU A 23 -18.41 4.02 -7.23
N PRO A 24 -17.88 3.18 -6.35
CA PRO A 24 -16.44 3.11 -6.13
C PRO A 24 -15.75 2.33 -7.27
N VAL A 25 -14.72 2.90 -7.83
CA VAL A 25 -13.92 2.33 -8.93
C VAL A 25 -12.51 2.06 -8.47
N VAL A 26 -12.06 0.81 -8.56
CA VAL A 26 -10.65 0.46 -8.33
C VAL A 26 -9.84 0.76 -9.58
N ILE A 27 -8.79 1.56 -9.41
CA ILE A 27 -7.97 2.07 -10.52
C ILE A 27 -6.85 1.07 -10.84
N ALA A 28 -6.75 0.69 -12.13
CA ALA A 28 -5.64 -0.12 -12.60
C ALA A 28 -4.35 0.73 -12.73
N ASN A 29 -3.23 0.17 -12.34
CA ASN A 29 -1.92 0.82 -12.47
C ASN A 29 -1.41 0.80 -13.92
N SER A 30 -0.24 1.41 -14.17
CA SER A 30 0.40 1.47 -15.49
C SER A 30 0.75 0.08 -16.07
N GLU A 31 0.81 -0.94 -15.22
CA GLU A 31 1.05 -2.34 -15.59
C GLU A 31 -0.26 -3.12 -15.85
N GLY A 32 -1.42 -2.43 -15.82
CA GLY A 32 -2.76 -3.02 -16.04
C GLY A 32 -3.30 -3.82 -14.85
N LYS A 33 -2.66 -3.77 -13.68
CA LYS A 33 -3.07 -4.48 -12.47
C LYS A 33 -3.86 -3.58 -11.54
N ARG A 34 -4.82 -4.16 -10.82
CA ARG A 34 -5.64 -3.44 -9.82
C ARG A 34 -4.96 -3.29 -8.46
N THR A 35 -3.91 -4.06 -8.21
CA THR A 35 -3.04 -3.94 -7.04
C THR A 35 -1.60 -3.68 -7.48
N THR A 36 -0.84 -2.98 -6.65
CA THR A 36 0.56 -2.65 -6.88
C THR A 36 1.40 -3.23 -5.75
N PRO A 37 2.45 -4.02 -6.02
CA PRO A 37 3.35 -4.48 -4.97
C PRO A 37 3.91 -3.33 -4.15
N SER A 38 3.86 -3.44 -2.81
CA SER A 38 4.43 -2.46 -1.87
C SER A 38 5.95 -2.64 -1.77
N VAL A 39 6.62 -2.49 -2.91
CA VAL A 39 8.05 -2.72 -3.10
C VAL A 39 8.70 -1.50 -3.72
N VAL A 40 9.83 -1.06 -3.15
CA VAL A 40 10.64 0.06 -3.65
C VAL A 40 12.04 -0.43 -3.96
N GLY A 41 12.51 -0.22 -5.17
CA GLY A 41 13.84 -0.58 -5.64
C GLY A 41 14.69 0.65 -5.95
N PHE A 42 15.94 0.64 -5.51
CA PHE A 42 16.92 1.66 -5.82
C PHE A 42 17.91 1.10 -6.84
N VAL A 43 18.14 1.84 -7.92
CA VAL A 43 19.10 1.45 -8.97
C VAL A 43 20.29 2.40 -9.01
N GLU A 44 21.33 2.03 -9.73
CA GLU A 44 22.48 2.89 -9.94
C GLU A 44 22.05 4.18 -10.67
N GLY A 45 22.59 5.32 -10.22
CA GLY A 45 22.22 6.63 -10.75
C GLY A 45 21.11 7.35 -9.98
N GLY A 46 20.55 6.71 -8.90
CA GLY A 46 19.58 7.35 -8.00
C GLY A 46 18.12 7.23 -8.45
N GLU A 47 17.85 6.53 -9.56
CA GLU A 47 16.49 6.23 -10.02
C GLU A 47 15.78 5.29 -9.00
N ARG A 48 14.49 5.50 -8.82
CA ARG A 48 13.63 4.68 -7.95
C ARG A 48 12.60 3.95 -8.77
N LYS A 49 12.39 2.68 -8.43
CA LYS A 49 11.33 1.85 -9.01
C LYS A 49 10.35 1.50 -7.92
N VAL A 50 9.06 1.49 -8.23
CA VAL A 50 7.99 1.14 -7.29
C VAL A 50 7.06 0.14 -7.95
N GLY A 51 6.60 -0.85 -7.18
CA GLY A 51 5.68 -1.87 -7.65
C GLY A 51 6.35 -3.02 -8.41
N ASP A 52 5.74 -3.49 -9.48
CA ASP A 52 6.25 -4.62 -10.27
C ASP A 52 7.67 -4.40 -10.83
N PRO A 53 8.06 -3.21 -11.31
CA PRO A 53 9.44 -2.96 -11.72
C PRO A 53 10.46 -3.15 -10.60
N ALA A 54 10.12 -2.73 -9.37
CA ALA A 54 10.96 -2.95 -8.19
C ALA A 54 10.99 -4.44 -7.80
N LYS A 55 9.84 -5.12 -7.81
CA LYS A 55 9.74 -6.55 -7.49
C LYS A 55 10.59 -7.40 -8.45
N ARG A 56 10.62 -7.06 -9.75
CA ARG A 56 11.46 -7.79 -10.73
C ARG A 56 12.95 -7.70 -10.51
N GLN A 57 13.46 -6.61 -9.93
CA GLN A 57 14.90 -6.49 -9.63
C GLN A 57 15.31 -7.15 -8.31
N ALA A 58 14.37 -7.58 -7.47
CA ALA A 58 14.64 -8.08 -6.13
C ALA A 58 15.64 -9.25 -6.11
N ILE A 59 15.61 -10.14 -7.10
CA ILE A 59 16.53 -11.27 -7.22
C ILE A 59 17.98 -10.80 -7.48
N THR A 60 18.14 -9.82 -8.36
CA THR A 60 19.48 -9.35 -8.78
C THR A 60 20.03 -8.24 -7.90
N ASN A 61 19.16 -7.55 -7.17
CA ASN A 61 19.50 -6.43 -6.31
C ASN A 61 18.71 -6.47 -4.97
N PRO A 62 18.83 -7.57 -4.18
CA PRO A 62 18.04 -7.75 -2.96
C PRO A 62 18.33 -6.71 -1.88
N GLU A 63 19.59 -6.28 -1.74
CA GLU A 63 20.01 -5.32 -0.71
C GLU A 63 19.47 -3.89 -0.95
N LYS A 64 19.10 -3.55 -2.20
CA LYS A 64 18.52 -2.26 -2.58
C LYS A 64 17.06 -2.36 -2.98
N THR A 65 16.39 -3.46 -2.65
CA THR A 65 14.97 -3.68 -2.91
C THR A 65 14.22 -3.86 -1.61
N ILE A 66 13.39 -2.87 -1.26
CA ILE A 66 12.73 -2.76 0.04
C ILE A 66 11.29 -3.24 -0.10
N TYR A 67 10.89 -4.15 0.77
CA TYR A 67 9.54 -4.68 0.87
C TYR A 67 9.12 -4.83 2.34
N SER A 68 7.85 -5.08 2.61
CA SER A 68 7.25 -5.24 3.94
C SER A 68 7.60 -4.10 4.91
N ILE A 69 7.84 -2.89 4.40
CA ILE A 69 8.28 -1.73 5.18
C ILE A 69 7.24 -1.32 6.23
N LYS A 70 5.96 -1.66 6.02
CA LYS A 70 4.86 -1.39 6.96
C LYS A 70 5.10 -2.03 8.34
N ARG A 71 5.87 -3.14 8.42
CA ARG A 71 6.27 -3.79 9.69
C ARG A 71 7.24 -2.97 10.54
N PHE A 72 7.85 -1.92 9.97
CA PHE A 72 8.77 -1.01 10.66
C PHE A 72 8.12 0.34 11.00
N MET A 73 6.89 0.58 10.53
CA MET A 73 6.18 1.86 10.70
C MET A 73 5.85 2.11 12.16
N GLY A 74 6.31 3.25 12.70
CA GLY A 74 5.98 3.70 14.07
C GLY A 74 6.50 2.80 15.19
N GLU A 75 7.46 1.90 14.88
CA GLU A 75 8.09 1.00 15.85
C GLU A 75 9.49 1.45 16.23
N THR A 76 9.94 1.09 17.44
CA THR A 76 11.35 1.24 17.83
C THR A 76 12.20 0.14 17.20
N TYR A 77 13.51 0.37 17.07
CA TYR A 77 14.42 -0.63 16.51
C TYR A 77 14.39 -1.96 17.29
N GLU A 78 14.29 -1.90 18.61
CA GLU A 78 14.23 -3.11 19.46
C GLU A 78 12.95 -3.93 19.23
N GLN A 79 11.83 -3.26 18.95
CA GLN A 79 10.56 -3.94 18.65
C GLN A 79 10.59 -4.67 17.31
N CYS A 80 11.22 -4.07 16.29
CA CYS A 80 11.30 -4.64 14.94
C CYS A 80 12.62 -5.38 14.65
N LYS A 81 13.46 -5.65 15.64
CA LYS A 81 14.77 -6.29 15.47
C LYS A 81 14.70 -7.65 14.76
N LYS A 82 13.72 -8.47 15.11
CA LYS A 82 13.50 -9.77 14.46
C LYS A 82 13.15 -9.63 12.98
N GLU A 83 12.36 -8.61 12.64
CA GLU A 83 12.01 -8.31 11.25
C GLU A 83 13.24 -7.81 10.48
N ALA A 84 14.08 -6.98 11.13
CA ALA A 84 15.33 -6.49 10.55
C ALA A 84 16.32 -7.61 10.21
N GLU A 85 16.32 -8.71 10.97
CA GLU A 85 17.16 -9.89 10.74
C GLU A 85 16.65 -10.78 9.58
N ARG A 86 15.38 -10.64 9.18
CA ARG A 86 14.72 -11.45 8.12
C ARG A 86 14.83 -10.85 6.72
N VAL A 87 15.14 -9.56 6.62
CA VAL A 87 15.19 -8.86 5.33
C VAL A 87 16.61 -8.79 4.78
N PRO A 88 16.81 -8.83 3.44
CA PRO A 88 18.14 -8.77 2.83
C PRO A 88 18.74 -7.36 2.82
N PHE A 89 17.91 -6.32 2.89
CA PHE A 89 18.35 -4.94 2.93
C PHE A 89 18.77 -4.53 4.36
N LYS A 90 19.69 -3.57 4.44
CA LYS A 90 20.27 -3.17 5.71
C LYS A 90 19.36 -2.26 6.51
N VAL A 91 18.93 -2.73 7.69
CA VAL A 91 18.21 -1.92 8.67
C VAL A 91 19.15 -1.56 9.82
N VAL A 92 19.26 -0.27 10.14
CA VAL A 92 20.14 0.26 11.18
C VAL A 92 19.35 0.98 12.26
N ASN A 93 19.90 0.98 13.48
CA ASN A 93 19.37 1.75 14.60
C ASN A 93 19.91 3.20 14.53
N GLU A 94 19.02 4.17 14.46
CA GLU A 94 19.37 5.59 14.59
C GLU A 94 18.44 6.27 15.57
N GLY A 95 19.01 6.74 16.68
CA GLY A 95 18.20 7.37 17.73
C GLY A 95 17.15 6.47 18.38
N GLY A 96 17.28 5.15 18.32
CA GLY A 96 16.30 4.19 18.84
C GLY A 96 15.29 3.71 17.79
N TYR A 97 15.35 4.23 16.55
CA TYR A 97 14.39 3.94 15.48
C TYR A 97 15.03 3.22 14.30
N PRO A 98 14.27 2.38 13.59
CA PRO A 98 14.75 1.70 12.40
C PRO A 98 14.92 2.69 11.23
N ARG A 99 16.03 2.54 10.50
CA ARG A 99 16.30 3.22 9.23
C ARG A 99 16.78 2.21 8.22
N VAL A 100 16.30 2.32 6.99
CA VAL A 100 16.81 1.53 5.87
C VAL A 100 18.01 2.27 5.28
N GLN A 101 19.18 1.64 5.30
CA GLN A 101 20.40 2.20 4.74
C GLN A 101 20.59 1.73 3.31
N ILE A 102 20.57 2.66 2.36
CA ILE A 102 20.87 2.46 0.94
C ILE A 102 22.08 3.34 0.61
N ASP A 103 23.19 2.71 0.27
CA ASP A 103 24.47 3.38 0.11
C ASP A 103 24.81 4.28 1.32
N ASP A 104 25.03 5.57 1.12
CA ASP A 104 25.35 6.53 2.18
C ASP A 104 24.09 7.19 2.81
N ARG A 105 22.89 6.90 2.28
CA ARG A 105 21.65 7.50 2.77
C ARG A 105 20.86 6.53 3.63
N LYS A 106 20.25 7.07 4.67
CA LYS A 106 19.32 6.37 5.55
C LYS A 106 17.90 6.91 5.32
N TYR A 107 16.98 6.01 5.09
CA TYR A 107 15.57 6.31 4.86
C TYR A 107 14.73 5.87 6.05
N THR A 108 13.74 6.68 6.41
CA THR A 108 12.72 6.30 7.38
C THR A 108 11.71 5.32 6.73
N PRO A 109 11.02 4.49 7.52
CA PRO A 109 9.89 3.72 7.01
C PRO A 109 8.81 4.59 6.35
N GLN A 110 8.59 5.82 6.85
CA GLN A 110 7.68 6.79 6.29
C GLN A 110 8.10 7.25 4.89
N GLU A 111 9.39 7.56 4.66
CA GLU A 111 9.90 7.94 3.34
C GLU A 111 9.70 6.82 2.31
N ILE A 112 9.98 5.56 2.69
CA ILE A 112 9.79 4.41 1.81
C ILE A 112 8.28 4.20 1.51
N SER A 113 7.42 4.30 2.53
CA SER A 113 5.98 4.21 2.36
C SER A 113 5.42 5.36 1.51
N ALA A 114 5.99 6.57 1.66
CA ALA A 114 5.63 7.73 0.84
C ALA A 114 5.91 7.49 -0.65
N MET A 115 6.99 6.78 -1.01
CA MET A 115 7.26 6.43 -2.41
C MET A 115 6.18 5.51 -2.99
N ILE A 116 5.63 4.58 -2.19
CA ILE A 116 4.51 3.74 -2.57
C ILE A 116 3.25 4.60 -2.75
N LEU A 117 2.97 5.49 -1.79
CA LEU A 117 1.82 6.41 -1.86
C LEU A 117 1.90 7.36 -3.04
N GLN A 118 3.10 7.83 -3.43
CA GLN A 118 3.31 8.62 -4.64
C GLN A 118 2.95 7.83 -5.90
N LYS A 119 3.27 6.53 -5.96
CA LYS A 119 2.84 5.66 -7.08
C LYS A 119 1.32 5.52 -7.10
N MET A 120 0.65 5.41 -5.95
CA MET A 120 -0.82 5.37 -5.88
C MET A 120 -1.45 6.69 -6.32
N LYS A 121 -0.93 7.82 -5.82
CA LYS A 121 -1.31 9.17 -6.26
C LYS A 121 -1.18 9.31 -7.77
N LYS A 122 0.00 8.97 -8.32
CA LYS A 122 0.26 9.04 -9.76
C LYS A 122 -0.69 8.15 -10.58
N THR A 123 -0.98 6.94 -10.10
CA THR A 123 -1.94 6.03 -10.73
C THR A 123 -3.33 6.67 -10.80
N ALA A 124 -3.76 7.33 -9.72
CA ALA A 124 -5.05 8.02 -9.69
C ALA A 124 -5.08 9.27 -10.59
N GLU A 125 -3.99 10.06 -10.63
CA GLU A 125 -3.86 11.22 -11.50
C GLU A 125 -3.87 10.84 -12.98
N ASP A 126 -3.18 9.76 -13.35
CA ASP A 126 -3.17 9.24 -14.73
C ASP A 126 -4.56 8.78 -15.18
N TYR A 127 -5.35 8.18 -14.26
CA TYR A 127 -6.73 7.78 -14.54
C TYR A 127 -7.68 8.96 -14.64
N LEU A 128 -7.61 9.89 -13.67
CA LEU A 128 -8.54 11.01 -13.55
C LEU A 128 -8.21 12.18 -14.52
N GLY A 129 -7.00 12.22 -15.07
CA GLY A 129 -6.52 13.32 -15.92
C GLY A 129 -6.38 14.65 -15.18
N GLN A 130 -6.30 14.64 -13.85
CA GLN A 130 -6.18 15.84 -13.00
C GLN A 130 -5.29 15.57 -11.80
N GLU A 131 -4.78 16.63 -11.17
CA GLU A 131 -4.02 16.54 -9.94
C GLU A 131 -4.90 16.01 -8.78
N VAL A 132 -4.31 15.16 -7.93
CA VAL A 132 -4.94 14.61 -6.73
C VAL A 132 -4.17 15.10 -5.51
N THR A 133 -4.86 15.83 -4.64
CA THR A 133 -4.28 16.40 -3.40
C THR A 133 -4.76 15.72 -2.14
N ASP A 134 -5.91 15.05 -2.17
CA ASP A 134 -6.61 14.59 -0.98
C ASP A 134 -6.79 13.07 -1.01
N ALA A 135 -6.56 12.42 0.14
CA ALA A 135 -6.69 10.98 0.27
C ALA A 135 -7.26 10.55 1.62
N VAL A 136 -7.96 9.42 1.60
CA VAL A 136 -8.21 8.56 2.76
C VAL A 136 -7.24 7.39 2.68
N ILE A 137 -6.50 7.13 3.76
CA ILE A 137 -5.50 6.03 3.82
C ILE A 137 -5.92 5.05 4.91
N THR A 138 -5.79 3.76 4.64
CA THR A 138 -6.15 2.74 5.61
C THR A 138 -4.96 2.24 6.43
N VAL A 139 -5.28 1.76 7.62
CA VAL A 139 -4.33 1.13 8.55
C VAL A 139 -4.98 -0.10 9.18
N PRO A 140 -4.20 -1.10 9.60
CA PRO A 140 -4.70 -2.17 10.44
C PRO A 140 -5.44 -1.64 11.67
N ALA A 141 -6.52 -2.30 12.08
CA ALA A 141 -7.32 -1.82 13.21
C ALA A 141 -6.52 -1.84 14.53
N TYR A 142 -5.61 -2.80 14.66
CA TYR A 142 -4.77 -2.98 15.86
C TYR A 142 -3.48 -2.14 15.86
N PHE A 143 -3.31 -1.23 14.87
CA PHE A 143 -2.19 -0.29 14.86
C PHE A 143 -2.25 0.63 16.08
N SER A 144 -1.09 0.80 16.71
CA SER A 144 -0.88 1.78 17.77
C SER A 144 -0.98 3.21 17.21
N ASP A 145 -1.15 4.16 18.11
CA ASP A 145 -1.17 5.59 17.78
C ASP A 145 0.08 6.04 17.00
N SER A 146 1.27 5.57 17.41
CA SER A 146 2.53 5.85 16.72
C SER A 146 2.53 5.34 15.26
N GLN A 147 1.96 4.18 15.00
CA GLN A 147 1.88 3.60 13.66
C GLN A 147 0.88 4.35 12.77
N ARG A 148 -0.24 4.81 13.34
CA ARG A 148 -1.25 5.64 12.66
C ARG A 148 -0.67 6.98 12.25
N GLN A 149 0.02 7.65 13.19
CA GLN A 149 0.68 8.92 12.94
C GLN A 149 1.78 8.78 11.88
N ALA A 150 2.62 7.74 11.95
CA ALA A 150 3.65 7.47 10.94
C ALA A 150 3.06 7.24 9.54
N THR A 151 1.88 6.61 9.45
CA THR A 151 1.16 6.43 8.18
C THR A 151 0.64 7.77 7.65
N LYS A 152 0.12 8.64 8.52
CA LYS A 152 -0.31 10.00 8.15
C LYS A 152 0.86 10.84 7.63
N GLU A 153 2.01 10.77 8.30
CA GLU A 153 3.26 11.43 7.88
C GLU A 153 3.72 10.94 6.51
N ALA A 154 3.68 9.63 6.26
CA ALA A 154 4.00 9.07 4.95
C ALA A 154 3.10 9.65 3.85
N GLY A 155 1.80 9.84 4.12
CA GLY A 155 0.86 10.51 3.22
C GLY A 155 1.27 11.95 2.95
N GLN A 156 1.64 12.71 3.99
CA GLN A 156 2.10 14.10 3.87
C GLN A 156 3.40 14.21 3.06
N ILE A 157 4.37 13.32 3.31
CA ILE A 157 5.63 13.24 2.55
C ILE A 157 5.34 12.92 1.07
N ALA A 158 4.33 12.10 0.79
CA ALA A 158 3.88 11.80 -0.57
C ALA A 158 3.17 12.97 -1.27
N GLY A 159 2.97 14.10 -0.60
CA GLY A 159 2.25 15.26 -1.14
C GLY A 159 0.73 15.07 -1.13
N LEU A 160 0.20 14.25 -0.20
CA LEU A 160 -1.22 14.04 0.01
C LEU A 160 -1.67 14.72 1.30
N ASN A 161 -2.79 15.42 1.24
CA ASN A 161 -3.53 15.87 2.40
C ASN A 161 -4.38 14.69 2.89
N VAL A 162 -3.95 14.05 3.98
CA VAL A 162 -4.63 12.88 4.54
C VAL A 162 -5.87 13.35 5.30
N GLN A 163 -7.02 13.31 4.64
CA GLN A 163 -8.31 13.73 5.18
C GLN A 163 -8.76 12.82 6.32
N ARG A 164 -8.48 11.52 6.21
CA ARG A 164 -8.80 10.53 7.24
C ARG A 164 -7.88 9.32 7.19
N ILE A 165 -7.54 8.79 8.37
CA ILE A 165 -7.02 7.44 8.55
C ILE A 165 -8.21 6.56 8.96
N VAL A 166 -8.42 5.44 8.27
CA VAL A 166 -9.53 4.50 8.50
C VAL A 166 -8.98 3.10 8.73
N ASN A 167 -9.58 2.37 9.66
CA ASN A 167 -9.20 0.97 9.90
C ASN A 167 -9.57 0.09 8.70
N GLU A 168 -8.67 -0.81 8.29
CA GLU A 168 -8.86 -1.73 7.16
C GLU A 168 -10.17 -2.55 7.26
N PRO A 169 -10.48 -3.22 8.39
CA PRO A 169 -11.72 -3.95 8.51
C PRO A 169 -12.96 -3.04 8.52
N THR A 170 -12.84 -1.81 9.01
CA THR A 170 -13.92 -0.82 8.99
C THR A 170 -14.21 -0.35 7.56
N ALA A 171 -13.15 -0.09 6.77
CA ALA A 171 -13.29 0.22 5.35
C ALA A 171 -13.94 -0.94 4.59
N ALA A 172 -13.50 -2.18 4.84
CA ALA A 172 -14.09 -3.36 4.22
C ALA A 172 -15.57 -3.54 4.57
N ALA A 173 -15.94 -3.30 5.84
CA ALA A 173 -17.34 -3.34 6.28
C ALA A 173 -18.19 -2.27 5.58
N LEU A 174 -17.65 -1.05 5.43
CA LEU A 174 -18.33 0.04 4.70
C LEU A 174 -18.57 -0.34 3.25
N ALA A 175 -17.58 -0.89 2.55
CA ALA A 175 -17.72 -1.36 1.18
C ALA A 175 -18.75 -2.48 1.03
N TYR A 176 -18.77 -3.41 2.00
CA TYR A 176 -19.73 -4.52 2.01
C TYR A 176 -21.17 -4.06 2.33
N GLY A 177 -21.31 -3.11 3.23
CA GLY A 177 -22.59 -2.73 3.82
C GLY A 177 -23.27 -1.53 3.17
N VAL A 178 -22.59 -0.76 2.30
CA VAL A 178 -23.15 0.46 1.73
C VAL A 178 -24.52 0.25 1.05
N ASP A 179 -24.66 -0.84 0.31
CA ASP A 179 -25.92 -1.22 -0.35
C ASP A 179 -26.94 -1.87 0.60
N LYS A 180 -26.54 -2.19 1.82
CA LYS A 180 -27.31 -2.91 2.83
C LYS A 180 -27.62 -2.04 4.06
N ALA A 181 -27.31 -0.76 4.03
CA ALA A 181 -27.39 0.17 5.16
C ALA A 181 -28.78 0.24 5.84
N ASN A 182 -29.82 -0.24 5.16
CA ASN A 182 -31.19 -0.32 5.70
C ASN A 182 -31.50 -1.63 6.46
N LYS A 183 -30.52 -2.53 6.60
CA LYS A 183 -30.67 -3.79 7.34
C LYS A 183 -29.83 -3.71 8.62
N ASP A 184 -30.45 -4.10 9.74
CA ASP A 184 -29.69 -4.27 10.97
C ASP A 184 -28.92 -5.59 10.89
N MET A 185 -27.59 -5.54 10.93
CA MET A 185 -26.74 -6.72 10.80
C MET A 185 -25.52 -6.60 11.72
N LYS A 186 -25.09 -7.72 12.27
CA LYS A 186 -23.82 -7.88 12.96
C LYS A 186 -22.86 -8.72 12.11
N ILE A 187 -21.70 -8.16 11.80
CA ILE A 187 -20.73 -8.83 10.96
C ILE A 187 -19.39 -8.98 11.67
N ALA A 188 -18.67 -10.03 11.31
CA ALA A 188 -17.28 -10.21 11.66
C ALA A 188 -16.42 -9.98 10.41
N VAL A 189 -15.46 -9.07 10.47
CA VAL A 189 -14.47 -8.85 9.42
C VAL A 189 -13.17 -9.48 9.86
N PHE A 190 -12.79 -10.56 9.18
CA PHE A 190 -11.55 -11.31 9.40
C PHE A 190 -10.55 -10.90 8.34
N ASP A 191 -9.58 -10.08 8.71
CA ASP A 191 -8.56 -9.54 7.82
C ASP A 191 -7.21 -10.19 8.11
N LEU A 192 -6.77 -11.10 7.22
CA LEU A 192 -5.45 -11.69 7.25
C LEU A 192 -4.67 -11.23 6.02
N GLY A 193 -3.93 -10.16 6.22
CA GLY A 193 -3.11 -9.51 5.20
C GLY A 193 -1.75 -10.17 5.01
N GLY A 194 -0.81 -9.42 4.42
CA GLY A 194 0.59 -9.86 4.24
C GLY A 194 1.41 -9.81 5.52
N GLY A 195 1.14 -8.84 6.42
CA GLY A 195 1.94 -8.62 7.62
C GLY A 195 1.17 -8.58 8.92
N THR A 196 -0.15 -8.40 8.88
CA THR A 196 -1.01 -8.22 10.05
C THR A 196 -2.24 -9.10 9.98
N PHE A 197 -2.79 -9.40 11.14
CA PHE A 197 -4.08 -10.04 11.32
C PHE A 197 -4.97 -9.15 12.18
N ASP A 198 -6.16 -8.85 11.70
CA ASP A 198 -7.19 -8.12 12.43
C ASP A 198 -8.53 -8.85 12.38
N ILE A 199 -9.26 -8.81 13.47
CA ILE A 199 -10.65 -9.21 13.56
C ILE A 199 -11.46 -8.08 14.18
N SER A 200 -12.51 -7.63 13.50
CA SER A 200 -13.42 -6.61 14.00
C SER A 200 -14.85 -7.10 13.96
N ILE A 201 -15.57 -6.82 15.02
CA ILE A 201 -17.01 -7.08 15.12
C ILE A 201 -17.72 -5.74 14.97
N LEU A 202 -18.60 -5.67 14.00
CA LEU A 202 -19.33 -4.45 13.66
C LEU A 202 -20.85 -4.71 13.65
N GLU A 203 -21.58 -3.66 13.96
CA GLU A 203 -23.01 -3.60 13.76
C GLU A 203 -23.33 -2.44 12.79
N PHE A 204 -24.22 -2.66 11.86
CA PHE A 204 -24.71 -1.59 11.04
C PHE A 204 -26.25 -1.65 10.88
N GLY A 205 -26.86 -0.48 10.85
CA GLY A 205 -28.29 -0.30 10.71
C GLY A 205 -28.65 1.18 10.66
N GLY A 206 -29.70 1.53 9.93
CA GLY A 206 -30.15 2.90 9.86
C GLY A 206 -29.12 3.93 9.34
N GLY A 207 -28.15 3.50 8.54
CA GLY A 207 -27.05 4.37 8.05
C GLY A 207 -25.87 4.53 9.01
N VAL A 208 -25.87 3.86 10.16
CA VAL A 208 -24.77 3.90 11.13
C VAL A 208 -23.96 2.60 11.03
N PHE A 209 -22.64 2.72 10.91
CA PHE A 209 -21.68 1.64 11.00
C PHE A 209 -20.91 1.80 12.31
N GLU A 210 -21.09 0.90 13.25
CA GLU A 210 -20.47 0.94 14.56
C GLU A 210 -19.56 -0.27 14.77
N VAL A 211 -18.28 -0.01 15.10
CA VAL A 211 -17.37 -1.05 15.55
C VAL A 211 -17.64 -1.34 17.02
N LEU A 212 -18.01 -2.57 17.33
CA LEU A 212 -18.27 -3.02 18.72
C LEU A 212 -16.99 -3.44 19.43
N SER A 213 -16.09 -4.09 18.70
CA SER A 213 -14.78 -4.48 19.19
C SER A 213 -13.82 -4.78 18.06
N THR A 214 -12.53 -4.65 18.35
CA THR A 214 -11.45 -5.08 17.46
C THR A 214 -10.35 -5.75 18.27
N ASN A 215 -9.66 -6.72 17.67
CA ASN A 215 -8.50 -7.39 18.24
C ASN A 215 -7.60 -7.86 17.08
N GLY A 216 -6.32 -8.15 17.34
CA GLY A 216 -5.42 -8.55 16.25
C GLY A 216 -4.00 -8.85 16.69
N ASP A 217 -3.16 -9.07 15.67
CA ASP A 217 -1.71 -9.26 15.82
C ASP A 217 -1.00 -8.54 14.66
N THR A 218 -0.17 -7.56 15.01
CA THR A 218 0.57 -6.74 14.03
C THR A 218 1.78 -7.46 13.42
N HIS A 219 2.05 -8.71 13.83
CA HIS A 219 3.17 -9.53 13.38
C HIS A 219 2.73 -10.93 12.90
N LEU A 220 1.45 -11.09 12.52
CA LEU A 220 0.89 -12.31 11.97
C LEU A 220 0.31 -12.02 10.58
N GLY A 221 0.88 -12.58 9.53
CA GLY A 221 0.40 -12.37 8.16
C GLY A 221 1.07 -13.28 7.14
N GLY A 222 0.78 -13.05 5.88
CA GLY A 222 1.26 -13.86 4.75
C GLY A 222 2.76 -14.04 4.69
N ASP A 223 3.55 -13.04 5.10
CA ASP A 223 5.01 -13.13 5.18
C ASP A 223 5.47 -14.21 6.17
N ASP A 224 4.72 -14.44 7.25
CA ASP A 224 5.04 -15.49 8.24
C ASP A 224 4.69 -16.88 7.69
N PHE A 225 3.63 -16.98 6.88
CA PHE A 225 3.32 -18.21 6.13
C PHE A 225 4.37 -18.50 5.05
N ASP A 226 4.93 -17.49 4.40
CA ASP A 226 6.05 -17.65 3.47
C ASP A 226 7.30 -18.12 4.22
N GLN A 227 7.56 -17.57 5.41
CA GLN A 227 8.74 -17.90 6.20
C GLN A 227 8.79 -19.39 6.59
N VAL A 228 7.66 -20.01 6.94
CA VAL A 228 7.67 -21.45 7.26
C VAL A 228 8.00 -22.32 6.04
N ILE A 229 7.65 -21.89 4.83
CA ILE A 229 8.05 -22.56 3.59
C ILE A 229 9.53 -22.33 3.31
N ILE A 230 10.03 -21.09 3.49
CA ILE A 230 11.45 -20.76 3.33
C ILE A 230 12.30 -21.61 4.26
N ASP A 231 11.93 -21.68 5.53
CA ASP A 231 12.67 -22.46 6.53
C ASP A 231 12.68 -23.96 6.20
N TRP A 232 11.52 -24.51 5.79
CA TRP A 232 11.44 -25.90 5.35
C TRP A 232 12.33 -26.19 4.13
N LEU A 233 12.37 -25.29 3.14
CA LEU A 233 13.24 -25.43 1.96
C LEU A 233 14.71 -25.32 2.32
N ALA A 234 15.08 -24.31 3.13
CA ALA A 234 16.47 -24.05 3.52
C ALA A 234 17.04 -25.15 4.41
N ASP A 235 16.26 -25.64 5.38
CA ASP A 235 16.68 -26.73 6.27
C ASP A 235 16.77 -28.06 5.51
N GLY A 236 15.85 -28.32 4.60
CA GLY A 236 15.91 -29.48 3.71
C GLY A 236 17.16 -29.47 2.82
N PHE A 237 17.45 -28.34 2.19
CA PHE A 237 18.63 -28.16 1.35
C PHE A 237 19.93 -28.28 2.16
N LYS A 238 19.98 -27.68 3.34
CA LYS A 238 21.11 -27.78 4.26
C LYS A 238 21.37 -29.23 4.71
N SER A 239 20.31 -30.00 4.94
CA SER A 239 20.42 -31.42 5.31
C SER A 239 20.96 -32.28 4.16
N GLU A 240 20.60 -31.96 2.91
CA GLU A 240 20.97 -32.75 1.72
C GLU A 240 22.32 -32.35 1.14
N GLU A 241 22.60 -31.05 1.08
CA GLU A 241 23.76 -30.48 0.41
C GLU A 241 24.80 -29.87 1.36
N GLY A 242 24.49 -29.75 2.65
CA GLY A 242 25.40 -29.15 3.66
C GLY A 242 25.44 -27.61 3.62
N ILE A 243 24.73 -26.96 2.70
CA ILE A 243 24.79 -25.51 2.44
C ILE A 243 23.54 -24.82 3.01
N ASP A 244 23.74 -23.77 3.83
CA ASP A 244 22.65 -22.96 4.35
C ASP A 244 22.38 -21.78 3.41
N LEU A 245 21.30 -21.87 2.63
CA LEU A 245 20.91 -20.87 1.64
C LEU A 245 20.53 -19.51 2.26
N ARG A 246 20.23 -19.46 3.55
CA ARG A 246 19.89 -18.22 4.28
C ARG A 246 21.08 -17.25 4.39
N LYS A 247 22.29 -17.71 4.12
CA LYS A 247 23.50 -16.87 4.15
C LYS A 247 23.76 -16.12 2.84
N ASP A 248 23.04 -16.46 1.78
CA ASP A 248 23.14 -15.82 0.47
C ASP A 248 21.89 -14.99 0.20
N PRO A 249 21.99 -13.64 0.15
CA PRO A 249 20.85 -12.77 -0.09
C PRO A 249 20.09 -13.05 -1.39
N MET A 250 20.81 -13.45 -2.47
CA MET A 250 20.16 -13.79 -3.74
C MET A 250 19.38 -15.11 -3.65
N ALA A 251 19.94 -16.12 -2.97
CA ALA A 251 19.26 -17.38 -2.73
C ALA A 251 18.03 -17.17 -1.84
N MET A 252 18.16 -16.37 -0.78
CA MET A 252 17.03 -16.01 0.10
C MET A 252 15.90 -15.30 -0.66
N GLN A 253 16.21 -14.36 -1.53
CA GLN A 253 15.19 -13.68 -2.31
C GLN A 253 14.46 -14.64 -3.25
N ARG A 254 15.18 -15.57 -3.88
CA ARG A 254 14.59 -16.61 -4.73
C ARG A 254 13.74 -17.59 -3.94
N LEU A 255 14.15 -17.96 -2.72
CA LEU A 255 13.35 -18.77 -1.80
C LEU A 255 12.07 -18.06 -1.42
N LYS A 256 12.13 -16.74 -1.11
CA LYS A 256 10.96 -15.94 -0.76
C LYS A 256 9.94 -15.88 -1.90
N GLU A 257 10.38 -15.59 -3.11
CA GLU A 257 9.49 -15.54 -4.27
C GLU A 257 8.84 -16.91 -4.57
N ALA A 258 9.63 -17.98 -4.43
CA ALA A 258 9.13 -19.34 -4.61
C ALA A 258 8.14 -19.75 -3.52
N ALA A 259 8.39 -19.34 -2.26
CA ALA A 259 7.50 -19.60 -1.13
C ALA A 259 6.16 -18.84 -1.28
N GLU A 260 6.20 -17.54 -1.60
CA GLU A 260 5.00 -16.75 -1.88
C GLU A 260 4.17 -17.38 -3.02
N LYS A 261 4.83 -17.74 -4.12
CA LYS A 261 4.19 -18.41 -5.26
C LYS A 261 3.56 -19.74 -4.85
N ALA A 262 4.29 -20.57 -4.12
CA ALA A 262 3.81 -21.87 -3.65
C ALA A 262 2.60 -21.72 -2.72
N LYS A 263 2.63 -20.76 -1.77
CA LYS A 263 1.49 -20.43 -0.90
C LYS A 263 0.25 -20.06 -1.70
N ILE A 264 0.39 -19.21 -2.72
CA ILE A 264 -0.71 -18.79 -3.59
C ILE A 264 -1.26 -19.98 -4.38
N GLU A 265 -0.41 -20.78 -5.02
CA GLU A 265 -0.81 -21.95 -5.79
C GLU A 265 -1.51 -23.01 -4.93
N LEU A 266 -1.04 -23.24 -3.70
CA LEU A 266 -1.65 -24.20 -2.78
C LEU A 266 -3.02 -23.75 -2.24
N SER A 267 -3.42 -22.50 -2.45
CA SER A 267 -4.79 -22.07 -2.16
C SER A 267 -5.81 -22.66 -3.14
N SER A 268 -5.40 -23.00 -4.35
CA SER A 268 -6.26 -23.63 -5.39
C SER A 268 -5.87 -25.07 -5.72
N SER A 269 -4.56 -25.41 -5.63
CA SER A 269 -4.03 -26.73 -5.99
C SER A 269 -3.74 -27.58 -4.76
N SER A 270 -3.75 -28.92 -4.90
CA SER A 270 -3.40 -29.85 -3.82
C SER A 270 -1.89 -30.00 -3.61
N SER A 271 -1.09 -29.66 -4.62
CA SER A 271 0.38 -29.69 -4.56
C SER A 271 0.96 -28.69 -5.57
N THR A 272 2.20 -28.29 -5.33
CA THR A 272 3.00 -27.47 -6.25
C THR A 272 4.45 -27.95 -6.26
N GLU A 273 5.13 -27.75 -7.39
CA GLU A 273 6.56 -28.00 -7.53
C GLU A 273 7.32 -26.68 -7.38
N ILE A 274 8.27 -26.66 -6.46
CA ILE A 274 9.21 -25.57 -6.26
C ILE A 274 10.51 -25.97 -6.95
N ASN A 275 10.83 -25.28 -8.05
CA ASN A 275 11.99 -25.58 -8.88
C ASN A 275 12.87 -24.33 -9.00
N LEU A 276 14.04 -24.35 -8.34
CA LEU A 276 15.02 -23.26 -8.31
C LEU A 276 16.35 -23.75 -8.87
N PRO A 277 16.51 -23.75 -10.21
CA PRO A 277 17.76 -24.16 -10.83
C PRO A 277 18.86 -23.14 -10.48
N TYR A 278 20.10 -23.64 -10.30
CA TYR A 278 21.26 -22.79 -9.98
C TYR A 278 21.03 -21.92 -8.75
N ILE A 279 20.46 -22.49 -7.67
CA ILE A 279 20.17 -21.73 -6.45
C ILE A 279 21.44 -21.26 -5.75
N THR A 280 22.50 -22.07 -5.82
CA THR A 280 23.85 -21.77 -5.32
C THR A 280 24.90 -22.60 -6.06
N ALA A 281 26.18 -22.40 -5.75
CA ALA A 281 27.28 -23.20 -6.27
C ALA A 281 28.28 -23.53 -5.17
N GLU A 282 28.87 -24.74 -5.18
CA GLU A 282 29.92 -25.16 -4.29
C GLU A 282 31.10 -25.65 -5.11
N GLY A 283 32.32 -25.09 -4.87
CA GLY A 283 33.53 -25.44 -5.64
C GLY A 283 33.35 -25.22 -7.16
N GLY A 284 32.48 -24.31 -7.60
CA GLY A 284 32.17 -24.05 -9.01
C GLY A 284 31.11 -25.01 -9.61
N VAL A 285 30.61 -25.96 -8.84
CA VAL A 285 29.55 -26.89 -9.26
C VAL A 285 28.18 -26.29 -8.87
N PRO A 286 27.30 -26.07 -9.85
CA PRO A 286 25.97 -25.54 -9.57
C PRO A 286 25.12 -26.55 -8.81
N LYS A 287 24.34 -26.05 -7.86
CA LYS A 287 23.36 -26.81 -7.09
C LYS A 287 21.94 -26.33 -7.44
N HIS A 288 21.01 -27.26 -7.42
CA HIS A 288 19.60 -27.02 -7.78
C HIS A 288 18.71 -27.43 -6.61
N LEU A 289 17.64 -26.68 -6.38
CA LEU A 289 16.61 -27.06 -5.41
C LEU A 289 15.34 -27.40 -6.16
N VAL A 290 14.90 -28.66 -6.03
CA VAL A 290 13.62 -29.15 -6.57
C VAL A 290 12.88 -29.86 -5.46
N LYS A 291 11.71 -29.36 -5.08
CA LYS A 291 10.86 -29.94 -4.02
C LYS A 291 9.40 -29.87 -4.43
N THR A 292 8.65 -30.88 -4.11
CA THR A 292 7.19 -30.86 -4.19
C THR A 292 6.61 -30.57 -2.81
N LEU A 293 5.79 -29.54 -2.69
CA LEU A 293 5.07 -29.19 -1.49
C LEU A 293 3.59 -29.49 -1.68
N THR A 294 3.00 -30.28 -0.80
CA THR A 294 1.55 -30.54 -0.80
C THR A 294 0.84 -29.53 0.11
N ARG A 295 -0.44 -29.25 -0.18
CA ARG A 295 -1.28 -28.41 0.69
C ARG A 295 -1.31 -28.93 2.12
N SER A 296 -1.50 -30.24 2.31
CA SER A 296 -1.52 -30.83 3.65
C SER A 296 -0.21 -30.63 4.42
N GLN A 297 0.94 -30.72 3.74
CA GLN A 297 2.24 -30.45 4.35
C GLN A 297 2.42 -28.97 4.69
N PHE A 298 2.00 -28.06 3.80
CA PHE A 298 2.00 -26.64 4.07
C PHE A 298 1.12 -26.28 5.28
N GLU A 299 -0.09 -26.82 5.35
CA GLU A 299 -1.02 -26.61 6.46
C GLU A 299 -0.47 -27.15 7.80
N GLN A 300 0.28 -28.24 7.76
CA GLN A 300 1.01 -28.74 8.95
C GLN A 300 2.13 -27.79 9.38
N LEU A 301 2.95 -27.30 8.44
CA LEU A 301 4.00 -26.33 8.73
C LEU A 301 3.44 -25.02 9.30
N ALA A 302 2.31 -24.56 8.77
CA ALA A 302 1.64 -23.32 9.16
C ALA A 302 0.64 -23.48 10.32
N HIS A 303 0.50 -24.68 10.91
CA HIS A 303 -0.55 -24.97 11.90
C HIS A 303 -0.60 -23.96 13.04
N ASN A 304 0.55 -23.62 13.62
CA ASN A 304 0.61 -22.68 14.74
C ASN A 304 0.18 -21.26 14.35
N LEU A 305 0.51 -20.82 13.13
CA LEU A 305 0.10 -19.51 12.61
C LEU A 305 -1.42 -19.47 12.39
N ILE A 306 -1.99 -20.54 11.83
CA ILE A 306 -3.45 -20.65 11.64
C ILE A 306 -4.17 -20.62 12.99
N GLN A 307 -3.69 -21.37 13.99
CA GLN A 307 -4.31 -21.40 15.33
C GLN A 307 -4.13 -20.08 16.08
N ALA A 308 -3.06 -19.32 15.82
CA ALA A 308 -2.85 -18.02 16.43
C ALA A 308 -3.96 -17.01 16.08
N CYS A 309 -4.63 -17.15 14.93
CA CYS A 309 -5.78 -16.31 14.57
C CYS A 309 -6.99 -16.52 15.50
N LEU A 310 -7.09 -17.66 16.20
CA LEU A 310 -8.28 -18.00 16.96
C LEU A 310 -8.42 -17.15 18.24
N VAL A 311 -7.32 -16.89 18.94
CA VAL A 311 -7.34 -16.13 20.20
C VAL A 311 -7.86 -14.70 20.03
N PRO A 312 -7.39 -13.91 19.03
CA PRO A 312 -8.00 -12.61 18.74
C PRO A 312 -9.48 -12.69 18.41
N CYS A 313 -9.93 -13.71 17.64
CA CYS A 313 -11.35 -13.90 17.35
C CYS A 313 -12.18 -14.11 18.62
N GLN A 314 -11.70 -14.94 19.56
CA GLN A 314 -12.36 -15.18 20.85
C GLN A 314 -12.42 -13.90 21.68
N ASN A 315 -11.34 -13.14 21.72
CA ASN A 315 -11.28 -11.86 22.43
C ASN A 315 -12.28 -10.85 21.85
N ALA A 316 -12.30 -10.69 20.53
CA ALA A 316 -13.21 -9.74 19.87
C ALA A 316 -14.69 -10.06 20.15
N ILE A 317 -15.09 -11.33 20.05
CA ILE A 317 -16.47 -11.75 20.37
C ILE A 317 -16.80 -11.50 21.84
N ARG A 318 -15.88 -11.82 22.76
CA ARG A 318 -16.06 -11.58 24.21
C ARG A 318 -16.20 -10.07 24.49
N ASP A 319 -15.33 -9.24 23.91
CA ASP A 319 -15.29 -7.81 24.17
C ASP A 319 -16.49 -7.08 23.54
N ALA A 320 -17.03 -7.59 22.42
CA ALA A 320 -18.32 -7.18 21.86
C ALA A 320 -19.52 -7.63 22.72
N LYS A 321 -19.30 -8.49 23.72
CA LYS A 321 -20.36 -9.11 24.56
C LYS A 321 -21.38 -9.90 23.75
N LEU A 322 -20.93 -10.55 22.69
CA LEU A 322 -21.73 -11.37 21.78
C LEU A 322 -21.31 -12.85 21.85
N GLN A 323 -22.10 -13.67 21.19
CA GLN A 323 -21.78 -15.07 20.88
C GLN A 323 -21.54 -15.19 19.37
N THR A 324 -20.84 -16.23 18.93
CA THR A 324 -20.61 -16.47 17.49
C THR A 324 -21.92 -16.65 16.71
N SER A 325 -22.99 -17.13 17.38
CA SER A 325 -24.34 -17.25 16.80
C SER A 325 -25.00 -15.90 16.46
N ASP A 326 -24.60 -14.83 17.16
CA ASP A 326 -25.15 -13.48 16.98
C ASP A 326 -24.58 -12.76 15.73
N ILE A 327 -23.52 -13.31 15.16
CA ILE A 327 -22.90 -12.79 13.95
C ILE A 327 -23.72 -13.24 12.73
N ASP A 328 -24.22 -12.31 11.94
CA ASP A 328 -25.01 -12.61 10.74
C ASP A 328 -24.13 -13.09 9.59
N GLU A 329 -23.02 -12.41 9.35
CA GLU A 329 -22.08 -12.74 8.28
C GLU A 329 -20.63 -12.56 8.69
N VAL A 330 -19.73 -13.33 8.04
CA VAL A 330 -18.28 -13.23 8.20
C VAL A 330 -17.67 -12.84 6.86
N ILE A 331 -16.90 -11.75 6.86
CA ILE A 331 -16.24 -11.21 5.66
C ILE A 331 -14.76 -11.52 5.75
N LEU A 332 -14.21 -12.10 4.70
CA LEU A 332 -12.77 -12.35 4.58
C LEU A 332 -12.10 -11.23 3.80
N VAL A 333 -11.04 -10.68 4.38
CA VAL A 333 -10.22 -9.61 3.82
C VAL A 333 -8.75 -10.05 3.86
N GLY A 334 -7.93 -9.45 2.99
CA GLY A 334 -6.52 -9.78 2.87
C GLY A 334 -6.25 -11.07 2.09
N GLY A 335 -5.16 -11.08 1.32
CA GLY A 335 -4.84 -12.18 0.42
C GLY A 335 -4.61 -13.52 1.11
N SER A 336 -4.11 -13.51 2.35
CA SER A 336 -3.84 -14.74 3.14
C SER A 336 -5.10 -15.40 3.69
N SER A 337 -6.25 -14.70 3.73
CA SER A 337 -7.55 -15.29 4.04
C SER A 337 -8.03 -16.32 2.99
N ARG A 338 -7.38 -16.36 1.83
CA ARG A 338 -7.64 -17.35 0.77
C ARG A 338 -7.11 -18.76 1.10
N ILE A 339 -6.24 -18.90 2.11
CA ILE A 339 -5.68 -20.19 2.53
C ILE A 339 -6.82 -21.10 3.01
N PRO A 340 -6.99 -22.30 2.43
CA PRO A 340 -8.14 -23.18 2.75
C PRO A 340 -8.28 -23.55 4.22
N ALA A 341 -7.16 -23.79 4.91
CA ALA A 341 -7.19 -24.08 6.34
C ALA A 341 -7.63 -22.89 7.19
N VAL A 342 -7.32 -21.65 6.77
CA VAL A 342 -7.82 -20.43 7.42
C VAL A 342 -9.33 -20.30 7.22
N GLN A 343 -9.83 -20.51 6.01
CA GLN A 343 -11.28 -20.51 5.75
C GLN A 343 -12.01 -21.57 6.56
N THR A 344 -11.42 -22.76 6.70
CA THR A 344 -11.96 -23.84 7.52
C THR A 344 -11.99 -23.48 9.00
N LEU A 345 -10.93 -22.82 9.51
CA LEU A 345 -10.88 -22.32 10.88
C LEU A 345 -12.02 -21.32 11.14
N VAL A 346 -12.18 -20.33 10.25
CA VAL A 346 -13.21 -19.29 10.36
C VAL A 346 -14.61 -19.92 10.32
N LYS A 347 -14.87 -20.78 9.35
CA LYS A 347 -16.14 -21.51 9.24
C LYS A 347 -16.47 -22.30 10.51
N ASN A 348 -15.50 -23.05 11.03
CA ASN A 348 -15.70 -23.87 12.22
C ASN A 348 -15.94 -23.03 13.48
N TYR A 349 -15.24 -21.89 13.60
CA TYR A 349 -15.37 -21.01 14.77
C TYR A 349 -16.70 -20.26 14.78
N PHE A 350 -17.08 -19.63 13.65
CA PHE A 350 -18.32 -18.86 13.56
C PHE A 350 -19.55 -19.71 13.22
N GLY A 351 -19.37 -20.98 12.83
CA GLY A 351 -20.45 -21.88 12.42
C GLY A 351 -21.14 -21.48 11.11
N LYS A 352 -20.51 -20.63 10.31
CA LYS A 352 -21.06 -20.06 9.07
C LYS A 352 -20.01 -20.05 7.96
N GLU A 353 -20.44 -20.21 6.70
CA GLU A 353 -19.57 -20.01 5.55
C GLU A 353 -19.23 -18.52 5.43
N PRO A 354 -17.95 -18.17 5.27
CA PRO A 354 -17.58 -16.80 4.97
C PRO A 354 -18.23 -16.28 3.70
N SER A 355 -18.62 -15.00 3.71
CA SER A 355 -19.20 -14.33 2.54
C SER A 355 -18.18 -14.25 1.39
N LYS A 356 -18.66 -14.52 0.17
CA LYS A 356 -17.87 -14.41 -1.07
C LYS A 356 -18.21 -13.14 -1.87
N GLY A 357 -18.96 -12.23 -1.28
CA GLY A 357 -19.51 -11.06 -1.97
C GLY A 357 -18.51 -9.93 -2.24
N VAL A 358 -17.26 -10.02 -1.78
CA VAL A 358 -16.24 -8.98 -1.96
C VAL A 358 -14.92 -9.60 -2.43
N ASN A 359 -14.14 -8.81 -3.17
CA ASN A 359 -12.76 -9.16 -3.48
C ASN A 359 -11.85 -8.78 -2.30
N PRO A 360 -11.24 -9.74 -1.59
CA PRO A 360 -10.45 -9.46 -0.38
C PRO A 360 -9.19 -8.62 -0.64
N ASP A 361 -8.75 -8.48 -1.89
CA ASP A 361 -7.57 -7.68 -2.26
C ASP A 361 -7.91 -6.21 -2.59
N GLU A 362 -9.20 -5.87 -2.74
CA GLU A 362 -9.67 -4.57 -3.24
C GLU A 362 -10.65 -3.88 -2.29
N VAL A 363 -11.38 -4.66 -1.49
CA VAL A 363 -12.51 -4.19 -0.68
C VAL A 363 -12.13 -3.07 0.28
N VAL A 364 -10.90 -3.07 0.79
CA VAL A 364 -10.37 -2.05 1.71
C VAL A 364 -10.22 -0.71 0.98
N ALA A 365 -9.62 -0.69 -0.21
CA ALA A 365 -9.48 0.52 -1.03
C ALA A 365 -10.84 1.07 -1.47
N VAL A 366 -11.78 0.17 -1.82
CA VAL A 366 -13.18 0.52 -2.13
C VAL A 366 -13.84 1.24 -0.96
N GLY A 367 -13.72 0.69 0.26
CA GLY A 367 -14.26 1.32 1.47
C GLY A 367 -13.61 2.67 1.79
N ALA A 368 -12.29 2.78 1.58
CA ALA A 368 -11.58 4.05 1.73
C ALA A 368 -12.08 5.11 0.73
N ALA A 369 -12.38 4.73 -0.52
CA ALA A 369 -12.94 5.62 -1.53
C ALA A 369 -14.37 6.06 -1.17
N ILE A 370 -15.21 5.15 -0.65
CA ILE A 370 -16.56 5.48 -0.14
C ILE A 370 -16.43 6.47 1.02
N GLN A 371 -15.49 6.26 1.96
CA GLN A 371 -15.24 7.21 3.05
C GLN A 371 -14.81 8.58 2.51
N GLY A 372 -14.00 8.63 1.46
CA GLY A 372 -13.64 9.86 0.77
C GLY A 372 -14.88 10.57 0.18
N ALA A 373 -15.80 9.83 -0.44
CA ALA A 373 -17.06 10.35 -0.97
C ALA A 373 -17.98 10.90 0.13
N ILE A 374 -18.05 10.22 1.29
CA ILE A 374 -18.81 10.70 2.47
C ILE A 374 -18.23 12.04 2.95
N LEU A 375 -16.92 12.14 3.10
CA LEU A 375 -16.23 13.38 3.52
C LEU A 375 -16.45 14.52 2.52
N ASN A 376 -16.47 14.20 1.24
CA ASN A 376 -16.71 15.16 0.15
C ASN A 376 -18.19 15.44 -0.10
N LYS A 377 -19.11 14.78 0.63
CA LYS A 377 -20.56 14.87 0.50
C LYS A 377 -21.04 14.60 -0.93
N GLU A 378 -20.44 13.59 -1.57
CA GLU A 378 -20.83 13.19 -2.93
C GLU A 378 -22.23 12.55 -2.93
N SER A 379 -22.95 12.73 -4.02
CA SER A 379 -24.25 12.05 -4.22
C SER A 379 -24.03 10.54 -4.35
N GLY A 380 -24.94 9.75 -3.78
CA GLY A 380 -24.89 8.28 -3.89
C GLY A 380 -24.40 7.54 -2.66
N VAL A 381 -23.76 8.22 -1.68
CA VAL A 381 -23.30 7.58 -0.43
C VAL A 381 -24.23 7.79 0.77
N GLY A 382 -25.25 8.65 0.66
CA GLY A 382 -26.20 8.93 1.75
C GLY A 382 -25.56 9.57 2.98
N ASP A 383 -26.37 9.67 4.06
CA ASP A 383 -25.91 10.15 5.37
C ASP A 383 -25.37 8.96 6.19
N ILE A 384 -24.18 8.45 5.83
CA ILE A 384 -23.55 7.36 6.53
C ILE A 384 -22.65 7.91 7.63
N VAL A 385 -22.80 7.35 8.84
CA VAL A 385 -21.97 7.66 10.01
C VAL A 385 -21.09 6.44 10.34
N LEU A 386 -19.81 6.65 10.46
CA LEU A 386 -18.83 5.65 10.83
C LEU A 386 -18.31 5.91 12.25
N LEU A 387 -18.55 4.98 13.17
CA LEU A 387 -18.08 5.01 14.54
C LEU A 387 -17.05 3.89 14.73
N ASP A 388 -15.80 4.28 14.91
CA ASP A 388 -14.68 3.37 15.12
C ASP A 388 -14.28 3.31 16.60
N VAL A 389 -13.34 2.45 16.99
CA VAL A 389 -12.91 2.26 18.36
C VAL A 389 -11.38 2.33 18.49
N THR A 390 -10.90 2.69 19.71
CA THR A 390 -9.49 2.52 20.06
C THR A 390 -9.20 1.06 20.39
N PRO A 391 -8.15 0.43 19.79
CA PRO A 391 -7.93 -1.01 19.96
C PRO A 391 -7.37 -1.40 21.32
N LEU A 392 -6.68 -0.48 22.00
CA LEU A 392 -5.96 -0.75 23.24
C LEU A 392 -6.33 0.26 24.32
N THR A 393 -6.28 -0.17 25.58
CA THR A 393 -6.45 0.68 26.76
C THR A 393 -5.33 1.73 26.85
N LEU A 394 -5.72 2.94 27.17
CA LEU A 394 -4.84 4.09 27.36
C LEU A 394 -4.88 4.55 28.81
N GLY A 395 -3.73 4.92 29.36
CA GLY A 395 -3.62 5.36 30.73
C GLY A 395 -2.30 6.04 31.03
N ILE A 396 -2.07 6.32 32.32
CA ILE A 396 -0.80 6.89 32.80
C ILE A 396 -0.19 6.01 33.89
N GLU A 397 1.13 6.12 34.03
CA GLU A 397 1.83 5.58 35.18
C GLU A 397 1.48 6.38 36.42
N THR A 398 1.12 5.67 37.51
CA THR A 398 0.86 6.25 38.81
C THR A 398 1.78 5.64 39.87
N MET A 399 1.67 6.14 41.12
CA MET A 399 2.53 5.72 42.23
C MET A 399 2.60 4.19 42.37
N GLY A 400 3.83 3.64 42.49
CA GLY A 400 4.08 2.21 42.56
C GLY A 400 4.29 1.54 41.20
N GLY A 401 4.42 2.29 40.09
CA GLY A 401 4.61 1.73 38.76
C GLY A 401 3.37 1.05 38.21
N VAL A 402 2.19 1.47 38.64
CA VAL A 402 0.89 0.92 38.22
C VAL A 402 0.36 1.74 37.06
N MET A 403 -0.23 1.08 36.05
CA MET A 403 -0.99 1.74 35.01
C MET A 403 -2.41 2.04 35.47
N THR A 404 -2.75 3.32 35.58
CA THR A 404 -4.12 3.79 35.81
C THR A 404 -4.79 4.05 34.46
N LYS A 405 -5.87 3.33 34.17
CA LYS A 405 -6.62 3.41 32.91
C LYS A 405 -7.45 4.71 32.88
N LEU A 406 -7.45 5.39 31.75
CA LEU A 406 -8.34 6.53 31.47
C LEU A 406 -9.35 6.19 30.37
N ILE A 407 -8.89 5.56 29.28
CA ILE A 407 -9.75 5.10 28.19
C ILE A 407 -9.57 3.60 28.02
N ASP A 408 -10.64 2.86 28.14
CA ASP A 408 -10.62 1.41 27.97
C ASP A 408 -10.50 1.02 26.49
N ALA A 409 -9.92 -0.13 26.21
CA ALA A 409 -9.94 -0.74 24.89
C ALA A 409 -11.38 -0.85 24.36
N ASN A 410 -11.53 -0.74 23.04
CA ASN A 410 -12.81 -0.74 22.33
C ASN A 410 -13.75 0.40 22.74
N SER A 411 -13.21 1.52 23.26
CA SER A 411 -13.98 2.78 23.42
C SER A 411 -14.18 3.45 22.07
N THR A 412 -15.42 3.87 21.78
CA THR A 412 -15.78 4.56 20.53
C THR A 412 -15.00 5.87 20.39
N ILE A 413 -14.49 6.13 19.19
CA ILE A 413 -13.78 7.37 18.84
C ILE A 413 -14.58 8.21 17.81
N PRO A 414 -14.48 9.55 17.83
CA PRO A 414 -13.64 10.37 18.72
C PRO A 414 -14.14 10.35 20.16
N CYS A 415 -13.21 10.42 21.14
CA CYS A 415 -13.57 10.50 22.54
C CYS A 415 -12.61 11.34 23.36
N LYS A 416 -13.14 11.92 24.46
CA LYS A 416 -12.37 12.72 25.39
C LYS A 416 -12.69 12.30 26.81
N LYS A 417 -11.63 12.02 27.62
CA LYS A 417 -11.76 11.68 29.03
C LYS A 417 -10.75 12.44 29.85
N SER A 418 -11.18 12.88 31.04
CA SER A 418 -10.35 13.61 31.98
C SER A 418 -10.48 13.00 33.37
N GLU A 419 -9.35 12.86 34.07
CA GLU A 419 -9.30 12.46 35.48
C GLU A 419 -8.36 13.36 36.27
N VAL A 420 -8.64 13.51 37.58
CA VAL A 420 -7.85 14.35 38.49
C VAL A 420 -6.92 13.49 39.31
N PHE A 421 -5.64 13.76 39.18
CA PHE A 421 -4.54 13.17 39.94
C PHE A 421 -3.94 14.18 40.92
N SER A 422 -2.99 13.73 41.73
CA SER A 422 -2.31 14.61 42.70
C SER A 422 -0.83 14.25 42.81
N THR A 423 -0.09 15.10 43.55
CA THR A 423 1.34 14.92 43.84
C THR A 423 1.58 13.73 44.79
N ALA A 424 2.68 13.00 44.58
CA ALA A 424 3.10 11.87 45.41
C ALA A 424 3.98 12.26 46.60
N ALA A 425 4.58 13.46 46.60
CA ALA A 425 5.48 13.97 47.65
C ALA A 425 5.09 15.39 48.10
N ASP A 426 5.46 15.76 49.34
CA ASP A 426 5.28 17.09 49.85
C ASP A 426 6.15 18.09 49.09
N ASN A 427 5.61 19.29 48.86
CA ASN A 427 6.29 20.41 48.15
C ASN A 427 6.75 20.04 46.73
N GLN A 428 6.13 19.09 46.09
CA GLN A 428 6.43 18.73 44.72
C GLN A 428 5.91 19.81 43.75
N THR A 429 6.83 20.40 42.97
CA THR A 429 6.54 21.51 42.04
C THR A 429 6.45 21.09 40.60
N GLU A 430 6.64 19.81 40.34
CA GLU A 430 6.62 19.17 39.00
C GLU A 430 6.02 17.76 39.09
N VAL A 431 5.26 17.36 38.07
CA VAL A 431 4.79 15.99 37.90
C VAL A 431 5.14 15.52 36.49
N THR A 432 5.62 14.30 36.38
CA THR A 432 5.85 13.63 35.11
C THR A 432 4.59 12.86 34.74
N ILE A 433 4.09 13.11 33.56
CA ILE A 433 2.99 12.36 32.95
C ILE A 433 3.61 11.34 31.97
N HIS A 434 3.57 10.07 32.33
CA HIS A 434 4.05 8.96 31.53
C HIS A 434 2.83 8.25 30.91
N VAL A 435 2.64 8.41 29.60
CA VAL A 435 1.49 7.91 28.87
C VAL A 435 1.76 6.50 28.37
N LEU A 436 0.82 5.61 28.64
CA LEU A 436 0.95 4.16 28.41
C LEU A 436 -0.22 3.64 27.57
N GLN A 437 0.10 2.64 26.76
CA GLN A 437 -0.89 1.88 25.96
C GLN A 437 -0.72 0.37 26.21
N GLY A 438 -1.80 -0.33 26.53
CA GLY A 438 -1.82 -1.77 26.75
C GLY A 438 -2.75 -2.22 27.87
N GLU A 439 -2.80 -3.53 28.12
CA GLU A 439 -3.76 -4.16 29.03
C GLU A 439 -3.14 -4.65 30.34
N ARG A 440 -1.84 -4.42 30.54
CA ARG A 440 -1.15 -4.94 31.73
C ARG A 440 -1.29 -4.00 32.91
N PRO A 441 -1.41 -4.53 34.16
CA PRO A 441 -1.56 -3.69 35.37
C PRO A 441 -0.33 -2.84 35.68
N MET A 442 0.88 -3.34 35.33
CA MET A 442 2.13 -2.64 35.64
C MET A 442 2.60 -1.79 34.47
N ALA A 443 3.02 -0.56 34.73
CA ALA A 443 3.48 0.41 33.72
C ALA A 443 4.60 -0.16 32.83
N ALA A 444 5.61 -0.80 33.42
CA ALA A 444 6.75 -1.38 32.70
C ALA A 444 6.39 -2.53 31.74
N GLN A 445 5.17 -3.06 31.81
CA GLN A 445 4.68 -4.12 30.95
C GLN A 445 3.81 -3.62 29.79
N ASN A 446 3.58 -2.31 29.74
CA ASN A 446 2.82 -1.66 28.69
C ASN A 446 3.73 -0.84 27.76
N LYS A 447 3.24 -0.51 26.57
CA LYS A 447 3.97 0.33 25.62
C LYS A 447 3.95 1.77 26.13
N SER A 448 5.15 2.38 26.33
CA SER A 448 5.28 3.81 26.54
C SER A 448 5.05 4.52 25.22
N ILE A 449 4.08 5.42 25.17
CA ILE A 449 3.75 6.20 23.97
C ILE A 449 4.11 7.67 24.09
N GLY A 450 4.46 8.15 25.27
CA GLY A 450 4.95 9.50 25.46
C GLY A 450 5.19 9.84 26.94
N GLN A 451 6.00 10.87 27.15
CA GLN A 451 6.27 11.39 28.49
C GLN A 451 6.50 12.89 28.44
N PHE A 452 5.91 13.63 29.38
CA PHE A 452 6.13 15.06 29.52
C PHE A 452 6.00 15.53 30.97
N ASN A 453 6.54 16.69 31.28
CA ASN A 453 6.54 17.24 32.62
C ASN A 453 5.63 18.47 32.74
N LEU A 454 4.71 18.45 33.67
CA LEU A 454 3.98 19.65 34.12
C LEU A 454 4.74 20.29 35.26
N THR A 455 5.28 21.50 35.04
CA THR A 455 6.10 22.25 35.98
C THR A 455 5.34 23.44 36.55
N GLY A 456 5.83 23.99 37.71
CA GLY A 456 5.30 25.19 38.32
C GLY A 456 4.01 24.97 39.08
N ILE A 457 3.83 23.79 39.61
CA ILE A 457 2.81 23.45 40.58
C ILE A 457 3.17 24.19 41.90
N ALA A 458 2.20 24.81 42.54
CA ALA A 458 2.43 25.48 43.83
C ALA A 458 2.83 24.45 44.91
N PRO A 459 3.93 24.72 45.69
CA PRO A 459 4.32 23.82 46.77
C PRO A 459 3.18 23.62 47.77
N ALA A 460 2.82 22.37 48.02
CA ALA A 460 1.76 21.98 48.94
C ALA A 460 2.03 20.56 49.48
N ARG A 461 1.27 20.14 50.48
CA ARG A 461 1.33 18.76 50.95
C ARG A 461 0.91 17.81 49.82
N ARG A 462 1.50 16.60 49.81
CA ARG A 462 1.09 15.53 48.88
C ARG A 462 -0.42 15.33 48.92
N GLY A 463 -1.02 15.09 47.79
CA GLY A 463 -2.46 14.86 47.66
C GLY A 463 -3.31 16.14 47.63
N VAL A 464 -2.73 17.32 47.82
CA VAL A 464 -3.46 18.61 47.78
C VAL A 464 -3.55 19.21 46.38
N PRO A 465 -2.47 19.27 45.57
CA PRO A 465 -2.57 19.74 44.20
C PRO A 465 -3.52 18.88 43.38
N GLN A 466 -4.32 19.51 42.50
CA GLN A 466 -5.26 18.84 41.58
C GLN A 466 -4.76 18.98 40.15
N ILE A 467 -4.24 17.90 39.64
CA ILE A 467 -3.70 17.82 38.27
C ILE A 467 -4.72 17.07 37.41
N GLU A 468 -5.42 17.80 36.54
CA GLU A 468 -6.37 17.24 35.60
C GLU A 468 -5.61 16.74 34.37
N VAL A 469 -5.63 15.44 34.14
CA VAL A 469 -5.06 14.81 32.94
C VAL A 469 -6.19 14.49 31.99
N THR A 470 -6.08 14.99 30.77
CA THR A 470 -7.08 14.81 29.70
C THR A 470 -6.49 14.04 28.54
N PHE A 471 -7.19 13.00 28.14
CA PHE A 471 -6.94 12.21 26.93
C PHE A 471 -8.01 12.59 25.90
N ASP A 472 -7.59 12.99 24.71
CA ASP A 472 -8.43 13.44 23.61
C ASP A 472 -8.02 12.70 22.34
N ILE A 473 -8.88 11.75 21.89
CA ILE A 473 -8.64 10.94 20.68
C ILE A 473 -9.51 11.50 19.57
N ASP A 474 -8.88 11.85 18.45
CA ASP A 474 -9.59 12.34 17.26
C ASP A 474 -10.23 11.20 16.45
N ALA A 475 -10.95 11.56 15.39
CA ALA A 475 -11.59 10.60 14.49
C ALA A 475 -10.60 9.72 13.69
N ASN A 476 -9.32 10.05 13.67
CA ASN A 476 -8.26 9.26 13.06
C ASN A 476 -7.62 8.27 14.05
N GLY A 477 -8.06 8.29 15.32
CA GLY A 477 -7.47 7.52 16.40
C GLY A 477 -6.17 8.12 16.94
N ILE A 478 -5.87 9.38 16.67
CA ILE A 478 -4.66 10.07 17.13
C ILE A 478 -4.92 10.70 18.48
N LEU A 479 -4.07 10.36 19.46
CA LEU A 479 -4.18 10.77 20.84
C LEU A 479 -3.44 12.09 21.11
N ASN A 480 -4.11 13.00 21.80
CA ASN A 480 -3.52 14.17 22.43
C ASN A 480 -3.72 14.08 23.96
N VAL A 481 -2.66 14.28 24.72
CA VAL A 481 -2.71 14.23 26.19
C VAL A 481 -2.31 15.58 26.74
N SER A 482 -3.14 16.14 27.62
CA SER A 482 -2.81 17.36 28.35
C SER A 482 -2.89 17.15 29.86
N ALA A 483 -2.08 17.90 30.60
CA ALA A 483 -2.12 17.94 32.04
C ALA A 483 -2.20 19.41 32.50
N LYS A 484 -3.15 19.70 33.41
CA LYS A 484 -3.42 21.04 33.92
C LYS A 484 -3.49 21.07 35.42
N ASP A 485 -2.70 21.94 36.05
CA ASP A 485 -2.87 22.27 37.47
C ASP A 485 -4.06 23.20 37.65
N LYS A 486 -5.11 22.72 38.32
CA LYS A 486 -6.36 23.48 38.53
C LYS A 486 -6.17 24.72 39.41
N ALA A 487 -5.15 24.74 40.28
CA ALA A 487 -4.89 25.86 41.18
C ALA A 487 -4.15 27.01 40.48
N THR A 488 -3.12 26.71 39.69
CA THR A 488 -2.31 27.74 39.00
C THR A 488 -2.79 28.03 37.59
N GLY A 489 -3.59 27.15 37.02
CA GLY A 489 -4.04 27.20 35.63
C GLY A 489 -2.95 26.84 34.61
N LYS A 490 -1.76 26.44 35.06
CA LYS A 490 -0.68 25.99 34.18
C LYS A 490 -1.05 24.70 33.51
N GLU A 491 -0.79 24.64 32.24
CA GLU A 491 -1.11 23.51 31.40
C GLU A 491 0.08 23.13 30.50
N GLN A 492 0.28 21.85 30.31
CA GLN A 492 1.23 21.28 29.37
C GLN A 492 0.54 20.16 28.61
N SER A 493 0.82 20.03 27.35
CA SER A 493 0.27 18.97 26.49
C SER A 493 1.36 18.31 25.68
N ILE A 494 1.11 17.06 25.35
CA ILE A 494 1.85 16.34 24.34
C ILE A 494 0.85 15.78 23.33
N ARG A 495 1.05 16.09 22.08
CA ARG A 495 0.50 15.26 21.01
C ARG A 495 1.36 14.02 20.99
N ILE A 496 0.74 12.85 20.97
CA ILE A 496 1.48 11.62 20.78
C ILE A 496 1.94 11.65 19.32
N GLU A 497 3.08 12.25 19.12
CA GLU A 497 3.77 12.18 17.84
C GLU A 497 4.37 10.79 17.75
N ALA A 498 4.28 10.19 16.56
CA ALA A 498 4.99 8.95 16.33
C ALA A 498 6.41 9.14 16.79
N SER A 499 6.91 8.21 17.55
CA SER A 499 8.32 8.15 17.94
C SER A 499 9.27 7.99 16.73
N SER A 500 8.82 8.48 15.57
CA SER A 500 9.60 8.55 14.33
C SER A 500 10.76 9.52 14.44
N GLY A 501 10.72 10.44 15.42
CA GLY A 501 11.71 11.49 15.59
C GLY A 501 11.72 12.52 14.45
N LEU A 502 10.65 12.57 13.64
CA LEU A 502 10.54 13.53 12.53
C LEU A 502 9.89 14.82 13.02
N SER A 503 10.60 15.93 12.89
CA SER A 503 10.06 17.28 13.09
C SER A 503 9.26 17.74 11.85
N GLU A 504 8.40 18.74 12.00
CA GLU A 504 7.69 19.37 10.86
C GLU A 504 8.67 19.85 9.78
N ASP A 505 9.83 20.38 10.16
CA ASP A 505 10.87 20.82 9.23
C ASP A 505 11.45 19.64 8.45
N GLU A 506 11.64 18.48 9.09
CA GLU A 506 12.10 17.27 8.42
C GLU A 506 11.04 16.71 7.47
N ILE A 507 9.77 16.69 7.88
CA ILE A 507 8.65 16.29 7.00
C ILE A 507 8.58 17.21 5.77
N ASN A 508 8.68 18.53 5.95
CA ASN A 508 8.66 19.50 4.87
C ASN A 508 9.87 19.33 3.94
N ARG A 509 11.05 19.07 4.48
CA ARG A 509 12.25 18.75 3.67
C ARG A 509 12.05 17.47 2.87
N MET A 510 11.58 16.40 3.49
CA MET A 510 11.31 15.13 2.83
C MET A 510 10.26 15.26 1.74
N LYS A 511 9.22 16.10 1.96
CA LYS A 511 8.22 16.44 0.95
C LYS A 511 8.84 17.15 -0.26
N ALA A 512 9.67 18.17 -0.02
CA ALA A 512 10.34 18.88 -1.10
C ALA A 512 11.30 17.98 -1.90
N GLU A 513 12.04 17.11 -1.22
CA GLU A 513 12.89 16.11 -1.86
C GLU A 513 12.08 15.09 -2.66
N ALA A 514 10.90 14.69 -2.16
CA ALA A 514 10.01 13.78 -2.83
C ALA A 514 9.42 14.40 -4.12
N GLU A 515 9.01 15.67 -4.06
CA GLU A 515 8.53 16.43 -5.23
C GLU A 515 9.65 16.59 -6.29
N GLN A 516 10.88 16.91 -5.87
CA GLN A 516 12.01 17.02 -6.78
C GLN A 516 12.35 15.69 -7.48
N ASN A 517 12.28 14.58 -6.76
CA ASN A 517 12.48 13.27 -7.36
C ASN A 517 11.37 12.90 -8.34
N ALA A 518 10.11 13.21 -8.03
CA ALA A 518 8.97 12.98 -8.93
C ALA A 518 9.12 13.77 -10.25
N GLU A 519 9.68 14.98 -10.18
CA GLU A 519 9.97 15.78 -11.37
C GLU A 519 11.11 15.19 -12.22
N ASN A 520 12.14 14.66 -11.57
CA ASN A 520 13.24 13.97 -12.25
C ASN A 520 12.75 12.66 -12.90
N ASP A 521 11.95 11.87 -12.19
CA ASP A 521 11.36 10.63 -12.70
C ASP A 521 10.45 10.91 -13.91
N LYS A 522 9.71 12.01 -13.90
CA LYS A 522 8.90 12.46 -15.04
C LYS A 522 9.76 12.77 -16.26
N LYS A 523 10.86 13.51 -16.08
CA LYS A 523 11.79 13.86 -17.17
C LYS A 523 12.47 12.61 -17.76
N GLU A 524 12.85 11.66 -16.91
CA GLU A 524 13.46 10.40 -17.35
C GLU A 524 12.45 9.53 -18.12
N ARG A 525 11.20 9.48 -17.67
CA ARG A 525 10.12 8.79 -18.39
C ARG A 525 9.86 9.43 -19.76
N GLU A 526 9.75 10.75 -19.82
CA GLU A 526 9.60 11.47 -21.10
C GLU A 526 10.75 11.14 -22.07
N LYS A 527 11.97 11.02 -21.56
CA LYS A 527 13.13 10.61 -22.33
C LYS A 527 13.01 9.19 -22.88
N ILE A 528 12.59 8.24 -22.03
CA ILE A 528 12.37 6.83 -22.43
C ILE A 528 11.26 6.73 -23.46
N ASP A 529 10.14 7.44 -23.28
CA ASP A 529 9.02 7.45 -24.23
C ASP A 529 9.46 8.00 -25.59
N LYS A 530 10.31 9.04 -25.61
CA LYS A 530 10.88 9.59 -26.84
C LYS A 530 11.87 8.65 -27.54
N LEU A 531 12.68 7.95 -26.78
CA LEU A 531 13.58 6.91 -27.31
C LEU A 531 12.77 5.77 -27.94
N ASN A 532 11.74 5.28 -27.29
CA ASN A 532 10.86 4.24 -27.81
C ASN A 532 10.11 4.69 -29.07
N GLN A 533 9.66 5.95 -29.12
CA GLN A 533 9.05 6.55 -30.30
C GLN A 533 10.03 6.62 -31.48
N ALA A 534 11.28 7.02 -31.22
CA ALA A 534 12.33 7.05 -32.23
C ALA A 534 12.66 5.65 -32.76
N ASP A 535 12.79 4.65 -31.89
CA ASP A 535 13.02 3.25 -32.30
C ASP A 535 11.91 2.71 -33.18
N SER A 536 10.66 2.91 -32.79
CA SER A 536 9.50 2.51 -33.59
C SER A 536 9.51 3.18 -34.97
N MET A 537 9.86 4.46 -35.02
CA MET A 537 9.88 5.20 -36.25
C MET A 537 11.06 4.83 -37.17
N ILE A 538 12.24 4.56 -36.59
CA ILE A 538 13.40 4.01 -37.32
C ILE A 538 12.99 2.67 -37.95
N PHE A 539 12.45 1.76 -37.20
CA PHE A 539 12.03 0.45 -37.66
C PHE A 539 10.98 0.51 -38.78
N THR A 540 9.95 1.37 -38.59
CA THR A 540 8.89 1.55 -39.60
C THR A 540 9.44 2.16 -40.88
N THR A 541 10.36 3.15 -40.81
CA THR A 541 10.96 3.77 -41.97
C THR A 541 11.90 2.85 -42.73
N GLU A 542 12.68 2.03 -42.02
CA GLU A 542 13.53 1.00 -42.63
C GLU A 542 12.72 -0.02 -43.42
N ASN A 543 11.62 -0.51 -42.87
CA ASN A 543 10.70 -1.43 -43.54
C ASN A 543 10.05 -0.74 -44.76
N PHE A 544 9.62 0.51 -44.61
CA PHE A 544 9.06 1.28 -45.74
C PHE A 544 10.05 1.44 -46.90
N LEU A 545 11.32 1.78 -46.62
CA LEU A 545 12.37 1.89 -47.61
C LEU A 545 12.69 0.53 -48.27
N LYS A 546 12.65 -0.54 -47.50
CA LYS A 546 12.87 -1.91 -48.00
C LYS A 546 11.76 -2.35 -48.96
N ASP A 547 10.51 -2.08 -48.60
CA ASP A 547 9.34 -2.56 -49.36
C ASP A 547 8.99 -1.66 -50.55
N ASN A 548 9.34 -0.37 -50.48
CA ASN A 548 8.95 0.61 -51.53
C ASN A 548 10.14 1.40 -52.13
N GLY A 549 11.37 1.09 -51.73
CA GLY A 549 12.55 1.88 -52.14
C GLY A 549 12.78 1.96 -53.64
N ASP A 550 12.30 0.99 -54.42
CA ASP A 550 12.38 1.00 -55.89
C ASP A 550 11.29 1.86 -56.57
N LYS A 551 10.24 2.24 -55.80
CA LYS A 551 9.12 3.07 -56.26
C LYS A 551 9.28 4.56 -55.89
N ILE A 552 10.26 4.88 -55.05
CA ILE A 552 10.52 6.23 -54.57
C ILE A 552 11.55 6.90 -55.48
N PRO A 553 11.33 8.15 -55.95
CA PRO A 553 12.33 8.89 -56.67
C PRO A 553 13.65 9.01 -55.89
N ALA A 554 14.79 8.95 -56.61
CA ALA A 554 16.11 8.83 -55.99
C ALA A 554 16.46 10.00 -55.05
N ASP A 555 16.00 11.20 -55.37
CA ASP A 555 16.17 12.41 -54.57
C ASP A 555 15.41 12.33 -53.23
N GLN A 556 14.19 11.83 -53.28
CA GLN A 556 13.36 11.64 -52.08
C GLN A 556 13.86 10.48 -51.22
N LYS A 557 14.27 9.38 -51.83
CA LYS A 557 14.89 8.26 -51.11
C LYS A 557 16.11 8.72 -50.33
N SER A 558 17.00 9.51 -50.98
CA SER A 558 18.15 10.10 -50.31
C SER A 558 17.76 11.07 -49.16
N GLY A 559 16.67 11.83 -49.32
CA GLY A 559 16.12 12.69 -48.27
C GLY A 559 15.63 11.88 -47.06
N ILE A 560 14.89 10.78 -47.28
CA ILE A 560 14.41 9.89 -46.21
C ILE A 560 15.59 9.20 -45.50
N GLU A 561 16.56 8.67 -46.26
CA GLU A 561 17.77 8.05 -45.72
C GLU A 561 18.60 9.02 -44.86
N SER A 562 18.73 10.27 -45.28
CA SER A 562 19.42 11.33 -44.51
C SER A 562 18.68 11.67 -43.22
N ALA A 563 17.34 11.85 -43.27
CA ALA A 563 16.54 12.14 -42.10
C ALA A 563 16.50 10.93 -41.11
N LEU A 564 16.46 9.70 -41.63
CA LEU A 564 16.57 8.48 -40.85
C LEU A 564 17.93 8.38 -40.12
N GLN A 565 19.02 8.74 -40.82
CA GLN A 565 20.34 8.75 -40.19
C GLN A 565 20.41 9.80 -39.06
N GLN A 566 19.86 11.00 -39.28
CA GLN A 566 19.75 12.00 -38.21
C GLN A 566 18.98 11.51 -37.02
N LEU A 567 17.88 10.79 -37.22
CA LEU A 567 17.10 10.19 -36.12
C LEU A 567 17.87 9.11 -35.37
N ARG A 568 18.63 8.26 -36.08
CA ARG A 568 19.52 7.26 -35.44
C ARG A 568 20.62 7.92 -34.60
N ASP A 569 21.21 9.00 -35.09
CA ASP A 569 22.28 9.73 -34.38
C ASP A 569 21.72 10.43 -33.14
N ALA A 570 20.54 11.07 -33.27
CA ALA A 570 19.81 11.65 -32.12
C ALA A 570 19.40 10.60 -31.08
N HIS A 571 18.88 9.43 -31.51
CA HIS A 571 18.55 8.33 -30.66
C HIS A 571 19.77 7.81 -29.87
N LYS A 572 20.91 7.65 -30.57
CA LYS A 572 22.16 7.18 -29.96
C LYS A 572 22.73 8.18 -28.93
N SER A 573 22.50 9.49 -29.12
CA SER A 573 22.90 10.52 -28.15
C SER A 573 21.94 10.63 -26.96
N ALA A 574 20.76 10.05 -27.06
CA ALA A 574 19.67 10.12 -26.06
C ALA A 574 19.27 11.58 -25.71
N ASP A 575 19.43 12.52 -26.66
CA ASP A 575 19.01 13.91 -26.52
C ASP A 575 17.57 14.09 -27.00
N VAL A 576 16.66 14.34 -26.05
CA VAL A 576 15.21 14.44 -26.30
C VAL A 576 14.87 15.53 -27.31
N ALA A 577 15.51 16.69 -27.23
CA ALA A 577 15.27 17.81 -28.16
C ALA A 577 15.76 17.50 -29.58
N ALA A 578 16.89 16.82 -29.68
CA ALA A 578 17.43 16.36 -30.98
C ALA A 578 16.53 15.27 -31.58
N ILE A 579 16.01 14.34 -30.75
CA ILE A 579 15.06 13.28 -31.16
C ILE A 579 13.77 13.91 -31.70
N ASP A 580 13.16 14.86 -30.98
CA ASP A 580 11.93 15.52 -31.42
C ASP A 580 12.13 16.26 -32.76
N THR A 581 13.25 16.94 -32.91
CA THR A 581 13.58 17.62 -34.14
C THR A 581 13.75 16.64 -35.32
N ALA A 582 14.45 15.54 -35.08
CA ALA A 582 14.69 14.50 -36.10
C ALA A 582 13.40 13.74 -36.47
N ILE A 583 12.52 13.45 -35.50
CA ILE A 583 11.19 12.86 -35.73
C ILE A 583 10.35 13.75 -36.62
N ASN A 584 10.26 15.04 -36.31
CA ASN A 584 9.49 16.01 -37.11
C ASN A 584 10.04 16.15 -38.53
N ASN A 585 11.37 16.17 -38.69
CA ASN A 585 12.03 16.20 -39.99
C ASN A 585 11.70 14.94 -40.82
N LEU A 586 11.86 13.76 -40.22
CA LEU A 586 11.57 12.49 -40.88
C LEU A 586 10.09 12.38 -41.28
N ASN A 587 9.17 12.79 -40.42
CA ASN A 587 7.74 12.84 -40.75
C ASN A 587 7.45 13.74 -41.95
N THR A 588 8.06 14.89 -42.01
CA THR A 588 7.91 15.86 -43.13
C THR A 588 8.38 15.27 -44.46
N VAL A 589 9.53 14.61 -44.44
CA VAL A 589 10.11 14.00 -45.64
C VAL A 589 9.29 12.78 -46.08
N MET A 590 8.84 11.95 -45.13
CA MET A 590 7.99 10.78 -45.41
C MET A 590 6.63 11.19 -45.96
N GLN A 591 6.02 12.26 -45.45
CA GLN A 591 4.75 12.79 -45.94
C GLN A 591 4.85 13.31 -47.37
N ALA A 592 5.92 14.01 -47.70
CA ALA A 592 6.20 14.49 -49.06
C ALA A 592 6.39 13.32 -50.05
N ALA A 593 7.15 12.30 -49.65
CA ALA A 593 7.34 11.09 -50.46
C ALA A 593 6.04 10.32 -50.70
N SER A 594 5.23 10.17 -49.66
CA SER A 594 3.93 9.50 -49.76
C SER A 594 2.95 10.22 -50.69
N GLN A 595 2.86 11.57 -50.61
CA GLN A 595 2.01 12.38 -51.50
C GLN A 595 2.41 12.24 -52.97
N GLN A 596 3.70 12.19 -53.25
CA GLN A 596 4.19 12.08 -54.62
C GLN A 596 3.99 10.65 -55.18
N MET A 597 4.13 9.61 -54.36
CA MET A 597 3.78 8.25 -54.75
C MET A 597 2.31 8.14 -55.11
N TYR A 598 1.40 8.72 -54.32
CA TYR A 598 -0.03 8.75 -54.62
C TYR A 598 -0.35 9.55 -55.91
N SER A 599 0.34 10.66 -56.16
CA SER A 599 0.15 11.48 -57.39
C SER A 599 0.63 10.75 -58.64
N GLN A 600 1.71 9.95 -58.57
CA GLN A 600 2.21 9.13 -59.68
C GLN A 600 1.34 7.86 -59.93
N ALA A 601 0.77 7.28 -58.89
CA ALA A 601 -0.16 6.13 -59.03
C ALA A 601 -1.54 6.57 -59.56
N GLY A 602 -1.96 7.81 -59.33
CA GLY A 602 -3.21 8.40 -59.84
C GLY A 602 -3.14 8.90 -61.32
N GLY A 603 -1.95 8.84 -61.96
CA GLY A 603 -1.73 9.34 -63.31
C GLY A 603 -2.09 8.41 -64.48
N GLN A 604 -2.63 7.22 -64.23
CA GLN A 604 -3.02 6.26 -65.28
C GLN A 604 -4.49 5.85 -65.23
N GLN A 605 -5.42 6.82 -65.26
CA GLN A 605 -6.78 6.63 -65.77
C GLN A 605 -7.46 8.00 -65.99
N ALA A 606 -7.20 8.56 -67.14
CA ALA A 606 -8.03 9.62 -67.70
C ALA A 606 -8.95 9.03 -68.74
N GLY A 607 -10.23 9.08 -68.51
CA GLY A 607 -11.28 8.84 -69.50
C GLY A 607 -12.59 9.48 -69.01
N PRO A 608 -13.50 9.96 -69.87
CA PRO A 608 -13.87 11.37 -69.95
C PRO A 608 -15.13 11.72 -69.13
N GLN A 609 -15.21 12.96 -68.68
CA GLN A 609 -16.43 13.65 -68.21
C GLN A 609 -17.47 13.75 -69.32
N PRO A 610 -18.79 13.84 -69.04
CA PRO A 610 -19.34 15.16 -68.80
C PRO A 610 -20.54 15.26 -67.81
N GLY A 611 -20.76 16.48 -67.29
CA GLY A 611 -22.10 16.96 -66.91
C GLY A 611 -22.27 17.46 -65.48
N ALA A 612 -22.34 18.76 -65.35
CA ALA A 612 -22.69 19.50 -64.15
C ALA A 612 -24.08 19.16 -63.61
N ASP A 613 -24.28 19.13 -62.32
CA ASP A 613 -25.31 19.95 -61.68
C ASP A 613 -25.07 20.09 -60.15
N ALA A 614 -25.55 21.22 -59.65
CA ALA A 614 -25.37 21.74 -58.31
C ALA A 614 -26.27 21.06 -57.26
N GLY A 615 -25.81 20.98 -55.99
CA GLY A 615 -26.80 20.94 -54.91
C GLY A 615 -26.41 20.19 -53.66
N GLN A 616 -26.19 20.96 -52.60
CA GLN A 616 -26.45 20.65 -51.19
C GLN A 616 -25.49 19.76 -50.37
N GLN A 617 -24.99 20.37 -49.33
CA GLN A 617 -24.33 19.83 -48.17
C GLN A 617 -25.17 18.79 -47.45
N GLU A 618 -24.62 17.61 -47.21
CA GLU A 618 -25.04 16.74 -46.10
C GLU A 618 -23.79 16.19 -45.37
N GLN A 619 -23.86 16.23 -44.05
CA GLN A 619 -22.87 15.70 -43.11
C GLN A 619 -22.71 14.18 -43.23
N PRO A 620 -21.52 13.60 -43.08
CA PRO A 620 -21.36 12.15 -43.06
C PRO A 620 -21.84 11.56 -41.72
N LYS A 621 -22.74 10.59 -41.83
CA LYS A 621 -23.11 9.66 -40.77
C LYS A 621 -21.96 8.69 -40.50
N GLN A 622 -21.73 8.45 -39.21
CA GLN A 622 -20.92 7.34 -38.73
C GLN A 622 -21.53 5.99 -39.18
N ASP A 623 -20.69 5.14 -39.70
CA ASP A 623 -21.04 3.75 -40.01
C ASP A 623 -20.35 2.84 -38.97
N ASP A 624 -21.18 2.30 -38.09
CA ASP A 624 -20.82 1.25 -37.11
C ASP A 624 -20.85 -0.09 -37.82
N THR A 625 -19.70 -0.70 -38.04
CA THR A 625 -19.62 -2.16 -38.23
C THR A 625 -18.29 -2.67 -37.70
N ILE A 626 -18.29 -2.96 -36.38
CA ILE A 626 -17.29 -3.87 -35.77
C ILE A 626 -17.95 -5.25 -35.76
N GLN A 627 -17.38 -6.20 -36.54
CA GLN A 627 -17.77 -7.61 -36.44
C GLN A 627 -17.06 -8.23 -35.23
N ASP A 628 -17.87 -8.77 -34.32
CA ASP A 628 -17.40 -9.62 -33.22
C ASP A 628 -16.79 -10.93 -33.80
N ALA A 629 -15.60 -11.26 -33.31
CA ALA A 629 -15.00 -12.55 -33.51
C ALA A 629 -15.46 -13.51 -32.39
N ASP A 630 -16.24 -14.51 -32.75
CA ASP A 630 -16.63 -15.61 -31.88
C ASP A 630 -15.40 -16.46 -31.49
N PHE A 631 -15.16 -16.61 -30.19
CA PHE A 631 -14.27 -17.61 -29.64
C PHE A 631 -15.11 -18.79 -29.13
N GLU A 632 -14.97 -19.95 -29.82
CA GLU A 632 -15.49 -21.25 -29.35
C GLU A 632 -14.69 -21.72 -28.11
N GLU A 633 -15.38 -21.97 -27.01
CA GLU A 633 -14.88 -22.74 -25.86
C GLU A 633 -14.71 -24.21 -26.25
N VAL A 634 -13.49 -24.72 -26.17
CA VAL A 634 -13.22 -26.15 -26.19
C VAL A 634 -13.29 -26.70 -24.78
N LYS A 635 -14.14 -27.68 -24.56
CA LYS A 635 -14.41 -28.41 -23.32
C LYS A 635 -13.17 -29.09 -22.73
#